data_a0778654e7b430ed93c495e50f48bbf4
#
_entry.id   a0778654e7b430ed93c495e50f48bbf4
#
_cell.length_a   1.000
_cell.length_b   1.000
_cell.length_c   1.000
_cell.angle_alpha   90.00
_cell.angle_beta   90.00
_cell.angle_gamma   90.00
#
_symmetry.space_group_name_H-M   'P 1'
#
loop_
_entity.id
_entity.type
_entity.pdbx_description
1 polymer ?
#
loop_
_entity_poly.entity_id
_entity_poly.type
_entity_poly.pdbx_seq_one_letter_code
_entity_poly.pdbx_strand_id
1 'polypeptide(L)'
;RLPEILDLADRVTILRDGVHEGTFEVTSETSEHELVSRMIGRDVESEYPAKPGTIMHNPVLVVDGLSGSGFDDISFVAHRGEIVGFAGAEGNGQREALRAIAGLHPSHAGTVTCLGRTVDVTEPRHALRSGVLCLSADRAGESIFPDLGVRKNMTLPRLRDFVRRGLVSSRDEQRRAEEMRDEFGVVAATLETPVSGLSGGNQQKAVLARSFRAEADAVLIDEPTQGVDAGARHDIYQAIRANLGESGTLVINSSDAQELAGICDRVLVFSRGRIVAELTGKEVTEENIVSGFLRARDAKQAGEKAPXX
;
A
#
# COMPACT_ATOMS: atom_id res chain seq x y z
N ARG A 1 1.48 4.54 19.09
CA ARG A 1 0.14 4.39 18.50
C ARG A 1 -0.84 5.31 19.23
N LEU A 2 -1.80 5.92 18.51
CA LEU A 2 -2.74 6.87 19.11
C LEU A 2 -3.63 6.24 20.18
N PRO A 3 -4.15 5.01 19.99
CA PRO A 3 -4.92 4.39 21.08
C PRO A 3 -4.14 4.24 22.38
N GLU A 4 -2.86 3.89 22.32
CA GLU A 4 -2.00 3.80 23.52
C GLU A 4 -1.84 5.15 24.22
N ILE A 5 -1.75 6.23 23.45
CA ILE A 5 -1.66 7.58 23.98
C ILE A 5 -2.97 7.96 24.72
N LEU A 6 -4.12 7.63 24.11
CA LEU A 6 -5.43 7.89 24.72
C LEU A 6 -5.64 7.09 26.00
N ASP A 7 -5.09 5.88 26.07
CA ASP A 7 -5.23 5.00 27.26
C ASP A 7 -4.30 5.40 28.41
N LEU A 8 -3.13 5.98 28.10
CA LEU A 8 -2.06 6.16 29.10
C LEU A 8 -1.76 7.60 29.47
N ALA A 9 -2.06 8.55 28.59
CA ALA A 9 -1.64 9.94 28.77
C ALA A 9 -2.73 10.78 29.46
N ASP A 10 -2.34 11.61 30.42
CA ASP A 10 -3.22 12.63 30.99
C ASP A 10 -3.31 13.85 30.09
N ARG A 11 -2.24 14.16 29.36
CA ARG A 11 -2.15 15.32 28.47
C ARG A 11 -1.36 14.96 27.23
N VAL A 12 -1.77 15.53 26.09
CA VAL A 12 -1.10 15.36 24.79
C VAL A 12 -0.66 16.71 24.25
N THR A 13 0.61 16.80 23.86
CA THR A 13 1.16 17.98 23.16
C THR A 13 1.31 17.65 21.69
N ILE A 14 0.74 18.47 20.83
CA ILE A 14 0.78 18.26 19.36
C ILE A 14 1.85 19.19 18.76
N LEU A 15 2.73 18.57 17.99
CA LEU A 15 3.72 19.27 17.17
C LEU A 15 3.41 18.99 15.70
N ARG A 16 3.40 20.05 14.89
CA ARG A 16 3.22 19.94 13.45
C ARG A 16 4.33 20.75 12.76
N ASP A 17 5.09 20.07 11.92
CA ASP A 17 6.23 20.67 11.20
C ASP A 17 7.22 21.40 12.12
N GLY A 18 7.40 20.85 13.34
CA GLY A 18 8.29 21.43 14.35
C GLY A 18 7.67 22.59 15.14
N VAL A 19 6.41 22.94 14.90
CA VAL A 19 5.70 24.02 15.60
C VAL A 19 4.77 23.42 16.66
N HIS A 20 4.73 24.03 17.84
CA HIS A 20 3.83 23.65 18.93
C HIS A 20 2.40 24.12 18.61
N GLU A 21 1.51 23.18 18.35
CA GLU A 21 0.09 23.44 18.01
C GLU A 21 -0.80 23.55 19.25
N GLY A 22 -0.37 22.97 20.36
CA GLY A 22 -1.11 23.06 21.62
C GLY A 22 -0.89 21.85 22.51
N THR A 23 -1.31 22.00 23.78
CA THR A 23 -1.32 20.93 24.77
C THR A 23 -2.74 20.78 25.29
N PHE A 24 -3.27 19.58 25.29
CA PHE A 24 -4.68 19.28 25.59
C PHE A 24 -4.76 18.17 26.64
N GLU A 25 -5.77 18.23 27.51
CA GLU A 25 -6.05 17.15 28.44
C GLU A 25 -6.74 16.00 27.71
N VAL A 26 -6.34 14.77 28.02
CA VAL A 26 -6.99 13.58 27.50
C VAL A 26 -8.14 13.23 28.45
N THR A 27 -9.34 13.14 27.92
CA THR A 27 -10.54 12.80 28.68
C THR A 27 -11.21 11.58 28.03
N SER A 28 -12.22 11.03 28.69
CA SER A 28 -13.02 9.93 28.12
C SER A 28 -13.74 10.32 26.83
N GLU A 29 -13.83 11.62 26.51
CA GLU A 29 -14.45 12.11 25.29
C GLU A 29 -13.43 12.38 24.18
N THR A 30 -12.13 12.40 24.51
CA THR A 30 -11.07 12.64 23.53
C THR A 30 -10.98 11.44 22.57
N SER A 31 -11.15 11.68 21.29
CA SER A 31 -11.11 10.64 20.28
C SER A 31 -9.80 10.67 19.48
N GLU A 32 -9.45 9.53 18.91
CA GLU A 32 -8.32 9.43 17.97
C GLU A 32 -8.53 10.39 16.80
N HIS A 33 -9.75 10.48 16.29
CA HIS A 33 -10.12 11.39 15.20
C HIS A 33 -9.81 12.86 15.55
N GLU A 34 -10.12 13.27 16.76
CA GLU A 34 -9.82 14.64 17.21
C GLU A 34 -8.32 14.91 17.22
N LEU A 35 -7.53 13.97 17.74
CA LEU A 35 -6.07 14.11 17.76
C LEU A 35 -5.50 14.19 16.35
N VAL A 36 -5.97 13.34 15.44
CA VAL A 36 -5.55 13.33 14.03
C VAL A 36 -5.91 14.67 13.36
N SER A 37 -7.14 15.15 13.55
CA SER A 37 -7.58 16.45 12.99
C SER A 37 -6.68 17.59 13.45
N ARG A 38 -6.34 17.62 14.74
CA ARG A 38 -5.43 18.62 15.30
C ARG A 38 -4.01 18.51 14.75
N MET A 39 -3.51 17.28 14.55
CA MET A 39 -2.19 17.03 13.96
C MET A 39 -2.12 17.52 12.52
N ILE A 40 -3.18 17.27 11.75
CA ILE A 40 -3.27 17.66 10.33
C ILE A 40 -3.59 19.16 10.19
N GLY A 41 -4.24 19.76 11.20
CA GLY A 41 -4.58 21.19 11.20
C GLY A 41 -5.85 21.52 10.41
N ARG A 42 -6.66 20.52 10.12
CA ARG A 42 -7.97 20.67 9.46
C ARG A 42 -8.92 19.60 9.97
N ASP A 43 -10.19 19.85 9.87
CA ASP A 43 -11.20 18.86 10.22
C ASP A 43 -11.16 17.74 9.18
N VAL A 44 -10.92 16.53 9.65
CA VAL A 44 -10.85 15.35 8.79
C VAL A 44 -12.14 14.57 9.01
N GLU A 45 -13.04 14.61 8.06
CA GLU A 45 -14.33 13.90 8.15
C GLU A 45 -14.13 12.38 8.33
N SER A 46 -13.03 11.87 7.78
CA SER A 46 -12.64 10.46 7.93
C SER A 46 -11.15 10.33 7.69
N GLU A 47 -10.48 9.49 8.46
CA GLU A 47 -9.07 9.13 8.22
C GLU A 47 -8.90 8.47 6.86
N TYR A 48 -9.91 7.75 6.41
CA TYR A 48 -9.87 6.97 5.17
C TYR A 48 -10.80 7.56 4.11
N PRO A 49 -10.43 7.47 2.83
CA PRO A 49 -11.30 7.92 1.73
C PRO A 49 -12.55 7.04 1.62
N ALA A 50 -13.62 7.62 1.09
CA ALA A 50 -14.85 6.87 0.84
C ALA A 50 -14.58 5.70 -0.13
N LYS A 51 -15.13 4.54 0.20
CA LYS A 51 -15.06 3.37 -0.68
C LYS A 51 -16.13 3.47 -1.77
N PRO A 52 -15.85 2.99 -2.99
CA PRO A 52 -16.87 2.95 -4.03
C PRO A 52 -18.02 2.04 -3.61
N GLY A 53 -19.23 2.42 -3.93
CA GLY A 53 -20.42 1.62 -3.57
C GLY A 53 -20.52 0.29 -4.29
N THR A 54 -19.90 0.19 -5.46
CA THR A 54 -19.93 -1.02 -6.29
C THR A 54 -18.61 -1.16 -7.04
N ILE A 55 -18.02 -2.34 -6.99
CA ILE A 55 -16.85 -2.68 -7.80
C ILE A 55 -17.35 -3.35 -9.09
N MET A 56 -16.92 -2.84 -10.22
CA MET A 56 -17.24 -3.44 -11.52
C MET A 56 -16.46 -4.74 -11.70
N HIS A 57 -17.16 -5.81 -12.11
CA HIS A 57 -16.53 -7.14 -12.32
C HIS A 57 -15.73 -7.21 -13.64
N ASN A 58 -14.79 -6.29 -13.79
CA ASN A 58 -13.86 -6.24 -14.93
C ASN A 58 -12.48 -6.69 -14.45
N PRO A 59 -12.07 -7.94 -14.69
CA PRO A 59 -10.78 -8.45 -14.23
C PRO A 59 -9.60 -7.65 -14.78
N VAL A 60 -8.70 -7.26 -13.90
CA VAL A 60 -7.41 -6.63 -14.26
C VAL A 60 -6.27 -7.60 -13.95
N LEU A 61 -6.23 -8.11 -12.72
CA LEU A 61 -5.18 -9.06 -12.29
C LEU A 61 -5.85 -10.37 -11.90
N VAL A 62 -5.41 -11.47 -12.51
CA VAL A 62 -5.88 -12.82 -12.17
C VAL A 62 -4.68 -13.64 -11.75
N VAL A 63 -4.76 -14.19 -10.55
CA VAL A 63 -3.75 -15.11 -10.00
C VAL A 63 -4.45 -16.46 -9.85
N ASP A 64 -3.85 -17.53 -10.38
CA ASP A 64 -4.45 -18.85 -10.41
C ASP A 64 -3.43 -19.91 -9.99
N GLY A 65 -3.63 -20.50 -8.81
CA GLY A 65 -2.82 -21.57 -8.25
C GLY A 65 -1.36 -21.22 -8.00
N LEU A 66 -1.06 -19.95 -7.78
CA LEU A 66 0.33 -19.49 -7.62
C LEU A 66 0.92 -20.08 -6.33
N SER A 67 2.06 -20.77 -6.46
CA SER A 67 2.74 -21.42 -5.35
C SER A 67 4.24 -21.17 -5.39
N GLY A 68 4.84 -21.02 -4.21
CA GLY A 68 6.27 -20.74 -4.06
C GLY A 68 6.73 -20.96 -2.64
N SER A 69 7.95 -20.53 -2.35
CA SER A 69 8.46 -20.62 -0.99
C SER A 69 7.66 -19.72 -0.05
N GLY A 70 7.00 -20.28 0.96
CA GLY A 70 6.24 -19.57 1.96
C GLY A 70 4.76 -19.38 1.63
N PHE A 71 4.31 -19.76 0.43
CA PHE A 71 2.89 -19.65 0.04
C PHE A 71 2.51 -20.77 -0.93
N ASP A 72 1.23 -21.12 -0.96
CA ASP A 72 0.76 -22.28 -1.71
C ASP A 72 -0.69 -22.09 -2.19
N ASP A 73 -0.93 -22.36 -3.47
CA ASP A 73 -2.25 -22.37 -4.10
C ASP A 73 -3.02 -21.04 -3.95
N ILE A 74 -2.32 -19.94 -4.20
CA ILE A 74 -2.95 -18.60 -4.12
C ILE A 74 -3.74 -18.34 -5.40
N SER A 75 -5.05 -18.12 -5.24
CA SER A 75 -5.95 -17.82 -6.36
C SER A 75 -6.90 -16.68 -5.99
N PHE A 76 -6.95 -15.65 -6.82
CA PHE A 76 -7.91 -14.54 -6.70
C PHE A 76 -7.97 -13.74 -8.00
N VAL A 77 -9.01 -12.94 -8.12
CA VAL A 77 -9.18 -11.98 -9.21
C VAL A 77 -9.30 -10.58 -8.60
N ALA A 78 -8.52 -9.62 -9.08
CA ALA A 78 -8.67 -8.23 -8.70
C ALA A 78 -9.25 -7.45 -9.88
N HIS A 79 -10.23 -6.62 -9.59
CA HIS A 79 -11.06 -5.94 -10.59
C HIS A 79 -10.66 -4.46 -10.75
N ARG A 80 -11.12 -3.88 -11.83
CA ARG A 80 -10.88 -2.47 -12.15
C ARG A 80 -11.44 -1.55 -11.05
N GLY A 81 -10.60 -0.64 -10.56
CA GLY A 81 -10.96 0.29 -9.48
C GLY A 81 -11.00 -0.33 -8.09
N GLU A 82 -10.66 -1.64 -7.98
CA GLU A 82 -10.68 -2.36 -6.70
C GLU A 82 -9.35 -2.24 -5.95
N ILE A 83 -9.44 -2.09 -4.64
CA ILE A 83 -8.31 -2.25 -3.71
C ILE A 83 -8.52 -3.55 -2.94
N VAL A 84 -7.65 -4.52 -3.17
CA VAL A 84 -7.65 -5.83 -2.48
C VAL A 84 -6.59 -5.80 -1.37
N GLY A 85 -6.99 -6.13 -0.15
CA GLY A 85 -6.07 -6.23 0.98
C GLY A 85 -5.57 -7.67 1.18
N PHE A 86 -4.29 -7.83 1.46
CA PHE A 86 -3.71 -9.08 1.96
C PHE A 86 -3.47 -8.90 3.45
N ALA A 87 -4.11 -9.72 4.25
CA ALA A 87 -4.07 -9.67 5.71
C ALA A 87 -3.50 -10.98 6.25
N GLY A 88 -2.66 -10.90 7.27
CA GLY A 88 -2.10 -12.09 7.89
C GLY A 88 -1.05 -11.71 8.93
N ALA A 89 -0.84 -12.57 9.94
CA ALA A 89 0.27 -12.40 10.85
C ALA A 89 1.60 -12.54 10.08
N GLU A 90 2.65 -11.92 10.55
CA GLU A 90 3.98 -11.99 9.93
C GLU A 90 4.39 -13.46 9.69
N GLY A 91 4.88 -13.74 8.49
CA GLY A 91 5.31 -15.09 8.09
C GLY A 91 4.19 -16.01 7.61
N ASN A 92 2.99 -15.49 7.39
CA ASN A 92 1.87 -16.28 6.86
C ASN A 92 1.79 -16.31 5.33
N GLY A 93 2.83 -15.82 4.62
CA GLY A 93 2.96 -16.00 3.17
C GLY A 93 2.38 -14.87 2.32
N GLN A 94 1.67 -13.91 2.90
CA GLN A 94 1.02 -12.84 2.16
C GLN A 94 2.05 -11.93 1.46
N ARG A 95 3.17 -11.63 2.14
CA ARG A 95 4.24 -10.80 1.56
C ARG A 95 4.95 -11.54 0.42
N GLU A 96 5.26 -12.82 0.66
CA GLU A 96 5.92 -13.66 -0.34
C GLU A 96 5.06 -13.80 -1.60
N ALA A 97 3.75 -14.04 -1.42
CA ALA A 97 2.79 -14.12 -2.53
C ALA A 97 2.71 -12.78 -3.29
N LEU A 98 2.60 -11.65 -2.56
CA LEU A 98 2.56 -10.32 -3.17
C LEU A 98 3.81 -10.09 -4.04
N ARG A 99 4.98 -10.37 -3.50
CA ARG A 99 6.26 -10.19 -4.20
C ARG A 99 6.39 -11.16 -5.39
N ALA A 100 5.88 -12.39 -5.28
CA ALA A 100 5.93 -13.38 -6.36
C ALA A 100 5.10 -12.96 -7.57
N ILE A 101 3.93 -12.34 -7.35
CA ILE A 101 3.07 -11.81 -8.43
C ILE A 101 3.84 -10.82 -9.31
N ALA A 102 4.80 -10.09 -8.73
CA ALA A 102 5.61 -9.09 -9.45
C ALA A 102 7.02 -9.58 -9.80
N GLY A 103 7.30 -10.89 -9.68
CA GLY A 103 8.61 -11.43 -10.03
C GLY A 103 9.74 -11.09 -9.04
N LEU A 104 9.40 -10.70 -7.82
CA LEU A 104 10.36 -10.34 -6.76
C LEU A 104 10.59 -11.48 -5.76
N HIS A 105 9.90 -12.61 -5.93
CA HIS A 105 10.06 -13.79 -5.10
C HIS A 105 9.79 -15.03 -5.98
N PRO A 106 10.57 -16.10 -5.83
CA PRO A 106 10.40 -17.27 -6.72
C PRO A 106 9.05 -17.96 -6.54
N SER A 107 8.43 -18.31 -7.67
CA SER A 107 7.27 -19.20 -7.72
C SER A 107 7.61 -20.41 -8.58
N HIS A 108 6.96 -21.54 -8.34
CA HIS A 108 7.22 -22.79 -9.05
C HIS A 108 5.96 -23.40 -9.69
N ALA A 109 4.78 -22.84 -9.42
CA ALA A 109 3.52 -23.30 -10.00
C ALA A 109 2.53 -22.13 -10.09
N GLY A 110 1.51 -22.30 -10.89
CA GLY A 110 0.44 -21.33 -11.09
C GLY A 110 0.74 -20.29 -12.15
N THR A 111 -0.21 -19.41 -12.38
CA THR A 111 -0.11 -18.36 -13.40
C THR A 111 -0.62 -17.02 -12.88
N VAL A 112 -0.05 -15.96 -13.44
CA VAL A 112 -0.52 -14.58 -13.23
C VAL A 112 -0.88 -14.02 -14.61
N THR A 113 -2.05 -13.39 -14.74
CA THR A 113 -2.40 -12.64 -15.94
C THR A 113 -2.80 -11.21 -15.57
N CYS A 114 -2.44 -10.26 -16.43
CA CYS A 114 -2.83 -8.86 -16.28
C CYS A 114 -3.51 -8.42 -17.58
N LEU A 115 -4.75 -7.96 -17.48
CA LEU A 115 -5.60 -7.63 -18.64
C LEU A 115 -5.62 -8.75 -19.69
N GLY A 116 -5.71 -10.00 -19.22
CA GLY A 116 -5.77 -11.18 -20.08
C GLY A 116 -4.45 -11.62 -20.69
N ARG A 117 -3.35 -10.92 -20.40
CA ARG A 117 -2.00 -11.30 -20.89
C ARG A 117 -1.23 -11.99 -19.77
N THR A 118 -0.58 -13.10 -20.07
CA THR A 118 0.27 -13.80 -19.11
C THR A 118 1.43 -12.90 -18.66
N VAL A 119 1.62 -12.81 -17.36
CA VAL A 119 2.71 -12.08 -16.75
C VAL A 119 3.90 -13.03 -16.54
N ASP A 120 5.05 -12.67 -17.06
CA ASP A 120 6.29 -13.40 -16.79
C ASP A 120 6.81 -12.94 -15.41
N VAL A 121 6.59 -13.77 -14.41
CA VAL A 121 6.98 -13.49 -13.01
C VAL A 121 8.39 -13.98 -12.65
N THR A 122 9.21 -14.27 -13.64
CA THR A 122 10.61 -14.69 -13.39
C THR A 122 11.49 -13.53 -12.96
N GLU A 123 11.18 -12.31 -13.39
CA GLU A 123 11.93 -11.10 -13.04
C GLU A 123 11.00 -9.88 -12.97
N PRO A 124 11.25 -8.93 -12.06
CA PRO A 124 10.37 -7.75 -11.93
C PRO A 124 10.26 -6.89 -13.19
N ARG A 125 11.33 -6.83 -14.01
CA ARG A 125 11.29 -6.07 -15.27
C ARG A 125 10.31 -6.69 -16.28
N HIS A 126 10.13 -8.01 -16.25
CA HIS A 126 9.18 -8.71 -17.13
C HIS A 126 7.74 -8.48 -16.64
N ALA A 127 7.52 -8.58 -15.33
CA ALA A 127 6.22 -8.28 -14.71
C ALA A 127 5.79 -6.85 -15.03
N LEU A 128 6.70 -5.87 -14.88
CA LEU A 128 6.40 -4.47 -15.19
C LEU A 128 6.01 -4.26 -16.66
N ARG A 129 6.70 -4.92 -17.60
CA ARG A 129 6.33 -4.86 -19.03
C ARG A 129 4.93 -5.41 -19.31
N SER A 130 4.46 -6.30 -18.44
CA SER A 130 3.12 -6.90 -18.53
C SER A 130 2.08 -6.13 -17.71
N GLY A 131 2.47 -4.97 -17.15
CA GLY A 131 1.56 -4.10 -16.42
C GLY A 131 1.48 -4.33 -14.91
N VAL A 132 2.41 -5.09 -14.31
CA VAL A 132 2.42 -5.37 -12.86
C VAL A 132 3.63 -4.74 -12.21
N LEU A 133 3.41 -3.91 -11.19
CA LEU A 133 4.47 -3.22 -10.43
C LEU A 133 4.30 -3.49 -8.95
N CYS A 134 5.38 -3.73 -8.24
CA CYS A 134 5.36 -3.89 -6.78
C CYS A 134 6.23 -2.83 -6.10
N LEU A 135 5.68 -2.23 -5.05
CA LEU A 135 6.40 -1.34 -4.13
C LEU A 135 6.73 -2.10 -2.85
N SER A 136 7.99 -2.05 -2.46
CA SER A 136 8.49 -2.73 -1.28
C SER A 136 8.24 -1.92 0.00
N ALA A 137 8.03 -2.63 1.11
CA ALA A 137 8.04 -2.07 2.45
C ALA A 137 9.41 -1.45 2.80
N ASP A 138 10.49 -2.00 2.26
CA ASP A 138 11.83 -1.42 2.44
C ASP A 138 12.02 -0.23 1.49
N ARG A 139 11.44 0.90 1.91
CA ARG A 139 11.50 2.13 1.13
C ARG A 139 12.95 2.58 0.88
N ALA A 140 13.76 2.56 1.92
CA ALA A 140 15.14 3.05 1.85
C ALA A 140 16.05 2.17 1.00
N GLY A 141 15.91 0.86 1.10
CA GLY A 141 16.77 -0.09 0.39
C GLY A 141 16.30 -0.44 -1.01
N GLU A 142 14.98 -0.45 -1.25
CA GLU A 142 14.43 -0.95 -2.52
C GLU A 142 13.64 0.10 -3.33
N SER A 143 13.10 1.15 -2.67
CA SER A 143 12.14 2.02 -3.33
C SER A 143 12.64 3.42 -3.69
N ILE A 144 13.69 3.94 -3.05
CA ILE A 144 14.20 5.28 -3.36
C ILE A 144 15.67 5.23 -3.78
N PHE A 145 16.08 6.26 -4.53
CA PHE A 145 17.48 6.58 -4.81
C PHE A 145 17.86 7.76 -3.91
N PRO A 146 18.42 7.51 -2.72
CA PRO A 146 18.48 8.52 -1.66
C PRO A 146 19.23 9.79 -2.03
N ASP A 147 20.25 9.68 -2.85
CA ASP A 147 21.10 10.82 -3.26
C ASP A 147 20.57 11.57 -4.48
N LEU A 148 19.54 11.02 -5.15
CA LEU A 148 18.92 11.69 -6.30
C LEU A 148 17.80 12.61 -5.83
N GLY A 149 17.61 13.70 -6.56
CA GLY A 149 16.52 14.64 -6.30
C GLY A 149 15.13 14.01 -6.45
N VAL A 150 14.16 14.67 -5.88
CA VAL A 150 12.73 14.28 -5.95
C VAL A 150 12.30 14.09 -7.41
N ARG A 151 12.65 15.03 -8.29
CA ARG A 151 12.35 14.94 -9.72
C ARG A 151 12.76 13.59 -10.31
N LYS A 152 14.02 13.24 -10.13
CA LYS A 152 14.57 11.99 -10.69
C LYS A 152 13.91 10.75 -10.06
N ASN A 153 13.68 10.77 -8.75
CA ASN A 153 12.99 9.67 -8.10
C ASN A 153 11.59 9.43 -8.67
N MET A 154 10.86 10.49 -9.00
CA MET A 154 9.50 10.37 -9.55
C MET A 154 9.48 9.99 -11.04
N THR A 155 10.42 10.49 -11.84
CA THR A 155 10.36 10.36 -13.31
C THR A 155 11.12 9.15 -13.87
N LEU A 156 12.00 8.52 -13.08
CA LEU A 156 12.93 7.49 -13.55
C LEU A 156 12.29 6.35 -14.37
N PRO A 157 11.15 5.76 -13.98
CA PRO A 157 10.56 4.67 -14.76
C PRO A 157 10.11 5.09 -16.17
N ARG A 158 9.87 6.37 -16.36
CA ARG A 158 9.36 6.92 -17.62
C ARG A 158 10.36 7.87 -18.28
N LEU A 159 11.64 7.72 -17.97
CA LEU A 159 12.67 8.63 -18.46
C LEU A 159 12.71 8.70 -20.02
N ARG A 160 12.35 7.60 -20.67
CA ARG A 160 12.28 7.55 -22.15
C ARG A 160 11.25 8.50 -22.75
N ASP A 161 10.21 8.85 -22.01
CA ASP A 161 9.16 9.77 -22.47
C ASP A 161 9.69 11.18 -22.68
N PHE A 162 10.78 11.50 -22.00
CA PHE A 162 11.41 12.82 -22.06
C PHE A 162 12.57 12.87 -23.06
N VAL A 163 12.84 11.78 -23.80
CA VAL A 163 13.94 11.75 -24.76
C VAL A 163 13.54 12.49 -26.04
N ARG A 164 14.32 13.49 -26.41
CA ARG A 164 14.19 14.26 -27.65
C ARG A 164 15.53 14.22 -28.36
N ARG A 165 15.57 13.69 -29.59
CA ARG A 165 16.80 13.58 -30.39
C ARG A 165 17.96 12.89 -29.63
N GLY A 166 17.65 11.89 -28.83
CA GLY A 166 18.65 11.10 -28.10
C GLY A 166 19.08 11.69 -26.74
N LEU A 167 18.56 12.85 -26.36
CA LEU A 167 18.87 13.50 -25.08
C LEU A 167 17.60 13.67 -24.24
N VAL A 168 17.75 13.59 -22.93
CA VAL A 168 16.62 13.84 -22.00
C VAL A 168 16.31 15.33 -21.97
N SER A 169 15.08 15.70 -22.28
CA SER A 169 14.58 17.08 -22.18
C SER A 169 14.34 17.43 -20.71
N SER A 170 15.25 18.14 -20.09
CA SER A 170 15.12 18.57 -18.68
C SER A 170 13.85 19.41 -18.47
N ARG A 171 13.43 20.17 -19.46
CA ARG A 171 12.23 21.01 -19.38
C ARG A 171 10.95 20.15 -19.29
N ASP A 172 10.85 19.12 -20.12
CA ASP A 172 9.66 18.23 -20.13
C ASP A 172 9.62 17.38 -18.85
N GLU A 173 10.79 16.87 -18.44
CA GLU A 173 10.93 16.13 -17.19
C GLU A 173 10.55 16.97 -15.98
N GLN A 174 11.03 18.22 -15.92
CA GLN A 174 10.75 19.16 -14.83
C GLN A 174 9.24 19.43 -14.73
N ARG A 175 8.61 19.78 -15.85
CA ARG A 175 7.16 20.03 -15.89
C ARG A 175 6.37 18.83 -15.39
N ARG A 176 6.73 17.63 -15.84
CA ARG A 176 6.05 16.40 -15.40
C ARG A 176 6.23 16.14 -13.91
N ALA A 177 7.43 16.38 -13.39
CA ALA A 177 7.70 16.22 -11.97
C ALA A 177 6.91 17.23 -11.12
N GLU A 178 6.74 18.46 -11.62
CA GLU A 178 5.90 19.47 -10.96
C GLU A 178 4.44 19.03 -10.90
N GLU A 179 3.90 18.53 -12.00
CA GLU A 179 2.54 17.96 -12.04
C GLU A 179 2.38 16.83 -11.02
N MET A 180 3.32 15.88 -10.99
CA MET A 180 3.30 14.76 -10.06
C MET A 180 3.44 15.22 -8.60
N ARG A 181 4.32 16.19 -8.35
CA ARG A 181 4.49 16.77 -7.00
C ARG A 181 3.16 17.33 -6.49
N ASP A 182 2.49 18.11 -7.32
CA ASP A 182 1.24 18.79 -6.95
C ASP A 182 0.09 17.78 -6.78
N GLU A 183 0.01 16.82 -7.70
CA GLU A 183 -1.04 15.78 -7.69
C GLU A 183 -0.96 14.87 -6.45
N PHE A 184 0.26 14.52 -6.03
CA PHE A 184 0.47 13.63 -4.89
C PHE A 184 0.77 14.38 -3.58
N GLY A 185 0.79 15.71 -3.63
CA GLY A 185 1.04 16.54 -2.46
C GLY A 185 2.44 16.34 -1.86
N VAL A 186 3.46 16.15 -2.70
CA VAL A 186 4.84 15.97 -2.23
C VAL A 186 5.41 17.34 -1.82
N VAL A 187 5.80 17.47 -0.56
CA VAL A 187 6.40 18.70 -0.04
C VAL A 187 7.93 18.57 -0.06
N ALA A 188 8.57 19.43 -0.84
CA ALA A 188 10.03 19.50 -0.95
C ALA A 188 10.43 20.95 -1.21
N ALA A 189 11.58 21.37 -0.68
CA ALA A 189 12.07 22.76 -0.90
C ALA A 189 12.23 23.05 -2.39
N THR A 190 12.81 22.10 -3.12
CA THR A 190 12.90 22.11 -4.60
C THR A 190 12.80 20.67 -5.10
N LEU A 191 12.55 20.49 -6.39
CA LEU A 191 12.55 19.16 -7.01
C LEU A 191 13.96 18.55 -7.11
N GLU A 192 14.99 19.34 -6.91
CA GLU A 192 16.39 18.87 -6.89
C GLU A 192 16.83 18.44 -5.47
N THR A 193 16.03 18.74 -4.44
CA THR A 193 16.31 18.29 -3.07
C THR A 193 16.47 16.76 -3.06
N PRO A 194 17.58 16.21 -2.53
CA PRO A 194 17.72 14.75 -2.41
C PRO A 194 16.55 14.15 -1.64
N VAL A 195 16.00 13.05 -2.15
CA VAL A 195 14.81 12.44 -1.53
C VAL A 195 15.06 11.99 -0.08
N SER A 196 16.32 11.67 0.24
CA SER A 196 16.72 11.33 1.62
C SER A 196 16.49 12.47 2.62
N GLY A 197 16.44 13.72 2.14
CA GLY A 197 16.18 14.89 2.99
C GLY A 197 14.70 15.15 3.28
N LEU A 198 13.79 14.37 2.70
CA LEU A 198 12.34 14.52 2.93
C LEU A 198 11.89 13.72 4.14
N SER A 199 10.75 14.14 4.73
CA SER A 199 10.07 13.31 5.74
C SER A 199 9.64 11.97 5.13
N GLY A 200 9.44 10.95 5.96
CA GLY A 200 8.99 9.63 5.52
C GLY A 200 7.70 9.69 4.69
N GLY A 201 6.76 10.52 5.10
CA GLY A 201 5.51 10.73 4.35
C GLY A 201 5.74 11.28 2.95
N ASN A 202 6.63 12.27 2.80
CA ASN A 202 6.93 12.87 1.49
C ASN A 202 7.74 11.92 0.61
N GLN A 203 8.64 11.12 1.20
CA GLN A 203 9.30 10.03 0.46
C GLN A 203 8.28 9.05 -0.09
N GLN A 204 7.32 8.63 0.74
CA GLN A 204 6.27 7.68 0.34
C GLN A 204 5.38 8.26 -0.77
N LYS A 205 4.98 9.52 -0.65
CA LYS A 205 4.20 10.21 -1.69
C LYS A 205 4.97 10.26 -3.03
N ALA A 206 6.28 10.51 -3.00
CA ALA A 206 7.11 10.51 -4.23
C ALA A 206 7.19 9.12 -4.87
N VAL A 207 7.31 8.07 -4.05
CA VAL A 207 7.30 6.66 -4.52
C VAL A 207 5.94 6.30 -5.12
N LEU A 208 4.84 6.69 -4.47
CA LEU A 208 3.48 6.47 -5.00
C LEU A 208 3.27 7.21 -6.33
N ALA A 209 3.67 8.49 -6.40
CA ALA A 209 3.58 9.28 -7.62
C ALA A 209 4.27 8.57 -8.78
N ARG A 210 5.50 8.10 -8.56
CA ARG A 210 6.25 7.32 -9.54
C ARG A 210 5.48 6.07 -9.99
N SER A 211 4.86 5.38 -9.05
CA SER A 211 4.26 4.07 -9.30
C SER A 211 2.94 4.16 -10.04
N PHE A 212 2.09 5.10 -9.63
CA PHE A 212 0.83 5.35 -10.35
C PHE A 212 1.05 5.94 -11.74
N ARG A 213 2.22 6.51 -12.00
CA ARG A 213 2.59 7.07 -13.31
C ARG A 213 3.53 6.18 -14.12
N ALA A 214 3.78 4.94 -13.65
CA ALA A 214 4.61 3.96 -14.35
C ALA A 214 3.87 3.18 -15.44
N GLU A 215 2.57 3.46 -15.65
CA GLU A 215 1.68 2.76 -16.59
C GLU A 215 1.49 1.27 -16.22
N ALA A 216 1.52 0.98 -14.92
CA ALA A 216 1.14 -0.34 -14.45
C ALA A 216 -0.39 -0.42 -14.31
N ASP A 217 -0.96 -1.52 -14.77
CA ASP A 217 -2.40 -1.79 -14.64
C ASP A 217 -2.73 -2.40 -13.28
N ALA A 218 -1.78 -3.11 -12.69
CA ALA A 218 -1.88 -3.65 -11.34
C ALA A 218 -0.69 -3.17 -10.51
N VAL A 219 -0.96 -2.42 -9.45
CA VAL A 219 0.06 -1.94 -8.52
C VAL A 219 -0.07 -2.75 -7.22
N LEU A 220 1.03 -3.30 -6.76
CA LEU A 220 1.09 -4.06 -5.52
C LEU A 220 1.89 -3.23 -4.51
N ILE A 221 1.38 -3.06 -3.30
CA ILE A 221 2.08 -2.24 -2.28
C ILE A 221 2.23 -3.05 -1.00
N ASP A 222 3.47 -3.19 -0.56
CA ASP A 222 3.80 -3.81 0.71
C ASP A 222 3.99 -2.70 1.75
N GLU A 223 3.12 -2.68 2.78
CA GLU A 223 3.14 -1.73 3.89
C GLU A 223 3.13 -0.26 3.43
N PRO A 224 2.02 0.23 2.86
CA PRO A 224 1.97 1.57 2.25
C PRO A 224 2.32 2.72 3.19
N THR A 225 2.06 2.59 4.49
CA THR A 225 2.30 3.67 5.46
C THR A 225 3.34 3.34 6.52
N GLN A 226 4.18 2.32 6.30
CA GLN A 226 5.24 1.98 7.25
C GLN A 226 6.22 3.15 7.45
N GLY A 227 6.42 3.52 8.70
CA GLY A 227 7.33 4.62 9.05
C GLY A 227 6.83 6.00 8.68
N VAL A 228 5.49 6.15 8.55
CA VAL A 228 4.85 7.42 8.20
C VAL A 228 4.01 7.90 9.37
N ASP A 229 4.04 9.18 9.65
CA ASP A 229 3.24 9.79 10.72
C ASP A 229 1.75 9.85 10.36
N ALA A 230 0.90 10.01 11.36
CA ALA A 230 -0.56 9.94 11.20
C ALA A 230 -1.11 10.99 10.21
N GLY A 231 -0.55 12.19 10.20
CA GLY A 231 -0.99 13.23 9.26
C GLY A 231 -0.71 12.86 7.82
N ALA A 232 0.50 12.37 7.55
CA ALA A 232 0.88 11.96 6.21
C ALA A 232 0.15 10.68 5.76
N ARG A 233 -0.26 9.79 6.69
CA ARG A 233 -1.05 8.59 6.33
C ARG A 233 -2.36 8.98 5.65
N HIS A 234 -3.09 9.93 6.23
CA HIS A 234 -4.35 10.41 5.62
C HIS A 234 -4.14 10.85 4.16
N ASP A 235 -3.11 11.70 3.93
CA ASP A 235 -2.81 12.17 2.57
C ASP A 235 -2.45 11.03 1.63
N ILE A 236 -1.72 10.03 2.12
CA ILE A 236 -1.33 8.84 1.34
C ILE A 236 -2.59 8.05 0.93
N TYR A 237 -3.53 7.81 1.86
CA TYR A 237 -4.75 7.08 1.55
C TYR A 237 -5.60 7.83 0.53
N GLN A 238 -5.72 9.16 0.67
CA GLN A 238 -6.44 9.99 -0.31
C GLN A 238 -5.77 9.91 -1.69
N ALA A 239 -4.44 10.02 -1.74
CA ALA A 239 -3.68 9.93 -2.98
C ALA A 239 -3.84 8.56 -3.64
N ILE A 240 -3.79 7.48 -2.87
CA ILE A 240 -4.00 6.12 -3.38
C ILE A 240 -5.37 6.00 -4.04
N ARG A 241 -6.44 6.37 -3.34
CA ARG A 241 -7.81 6.21 -3.85
C ARG A 241 -8.07 7.12 -5.05
N ALA A 242 -7.62 8.38 -4.99
CA ALA A 242 -7.82 9.34 -6.07
C ALA A 242 -7.08 8.94 -7.36
N ASN A 243 -5.90 8.32 -7.23
CA ASN A 243 -5.06 7.98 -8.38
C ASN A 243 -5.23 6.55 -8.90
N LEU A 244 -5.91 5.68 -8.16
CA LEU A 244 -6.26 4.34 -8.65
C LEU A 244 -7.11 4.47 -9.92
N GLY A 245 -8.02 5.41 -9.93
CA GLY A 245 -8.81 5.73 -11.12
C GLY A 245 -9.74 4.59 -11.52
N GLU A 246 -10.16 4.65 -12.78
CA GLU A 246 -11.05 3.64 -13.37
C GLU A 246 -10.28 2.62 -14.21
N SER A 247 -8.95 2.68 -14.25
CA SER A 247 -8.19 1.88 -15.22
C SER A 247 -7.43 0.70 -14.63
N GLY A 248 -7.03 0.77 -13.37
CA GLY A 248 -6.19 -0.26 -12.76
C GLY A 248 -6.80 -0.94 -11.55
N THR A 249 -5.97 -1.74 -10.87
CA THR A 249 -6.29 -2.35 -9.58
C THR A 249 -5.10 -2.21 -8.63
N LEU A 250 -5.37 -2.30 -7.36
CA LEU A 250 -4.36 -2.20 -6.31
C LEU A 250 -4.45 -3.39 -5.37
N VAL A 251 -3.32 -3.99 -5.03
CA VAL A 251 -3.25 -5.00 -3.98
C VAL A 251 -2.33 -4.47 -2.87
N ILE A 252 -2.83 -4.43 -1.66
CA ILE A 252 -2.09 -3.90 -0.50
C ILE A 252 -1.85 -5.03 0.49
N ASN A 253 -0.59 -5.26 0.86
CA ASN A 253 -0.26 -6.06 2.04
C ASN A 253 -0.01 -5.09 3.21
N SER A 254 -0.65 -5.31 4.34
CA SER A 254 -0.40 -4.51 5.53
C SER A 254 -0.52 -5.36 6.79
N SER A 255 0.35 -5.09 7.74
CA SER A 255 0.30 -5.65 9.09
C SER A 255 -0.74 -4.94 9.97
N ASP A 256 -1.28 -3.80 9.52
CA ASP A 256 -2.26 -2.99 10.24
C ASP A 256 -3.67 -3.32 9.74
N ALA A 257 -4.44 -4.05 10.56
CA ALA A 257 -5.81 -4.46 10.23
C ALA A 257 -6.75 -3.25 10.08
N GLN A 258 -6.50 -2.18 10.84
CA GLN A 258 -7.28 -0.94 10.74
C GLN A 258 -7.06 -0.28 9.37
N GLU A 259 -5.80 -0.23 8.90
CA GLU A 259 -5.46 0.28 7.58
C GLU A 259 -6.19 -0.51 6.48
N LEU A 260 -6.12 -1.85 6.55
CA LEU A 260 -6.80 -2.69 5.56
C LEU A 260 -8.32 -2.49 5.60
N ALA A 261 -8.91 -2.45 6.81
CA ALA A 261 -10.36 -2.20 6.98
C ALA A 261 -10.77 -0.85 6.41
N GLY A 262 -9.91 0.17 6.57
CA GLY A 262 -10.21 1.54 6.14
C GLY A 262 -10.13 1.74 4.62
N ILE A 263 -9.10 1.18 3.96
CA ILE A 263 -8.81 1.51 2.57
C ILE A 263 -9.25 0.42 1.57
N CYS A 264 -9.28 -0.87 1.97
CA CYS A 264 -9.53 -1.97 1.03
C CYS A 264 -11.03 -2.21 0.82
N ASP A 265 -11.38 -2.55 -0.41
CA ASP A 265 -12.76 -2.93 -0.79
C ASP A 265 -13.05 -4.38 -0.44
N ARG A 266 -11.99 -5.22 -0.46
CA ARG A 266 -12.03 -6.65 -0.16
C ARG A 266 -10.71 -7.04 0.50
N VAL A 267 -10.76 -8.01 1.43
CA VAL A 267 -9.56 -8.46 2.14
C VAL A 267 -9.46 -9.99 2.07
N LEU A 268 -8.30 -10.47 1.65
CA LEU A 268 -7.95 -11.89 1.62
C LEU A 268 -7.09 -12.17 2.84
N VAL A 269 -7.57 -13.05 3.71
CA VAL A 269 -6.88 -13.40 4.96
C VAL A 269 -5.99 -14.62 4.72
N PHE A 270 -4.71 -14.46 5.03
CA PHE A 270 -3.69 -15.49 4.86
C PHE A 270 -3.41 -16.21 6.18
N SER A 271 -3.21 -17.50 6.07
CA SER A 271 -2.67 -18.33 7.14
C SER A 271 -1.88 -19.48 6.53
N ARG A 272 -0.64 -19.65 6.99
CA ARG A 272 0.25 -20.76 6.57
C ARG A 272 0.40 -20.86 5.06
N GLY A 273 0.58 -19.73 4.43
CA GLY A 273 0.82 -19.66 3.00
C GLY A 273 -0.43 -19.81 2.13
N ARG A 274 -1.64 -19.86 2.72
CA ARG A 274 -2.87 -20.02 1.94
C ARG A 274 -3.89 -18.93 2.28
N ILE A 275 -4.77 -18.63 1.33
CA ILE A 275 -5.94 -17.77 1.59
C ILE A 275 -6.96 -18.64 2.34
N VAL A 276 -7.32 -18.23 3.55
CA VAL A 276 -8.24 -18.98 4.43
C VAL A 276 -9.61 -18.31 4.58
N ALA A 277 -9.71 -17.04 4.19
CA ALA A 277 -10.98 -16.30 4.20
C ALA A 277 -10.92 -15.13 3.23
N GLU A 278 -12.08 -14.75 2.75
CA GLU A 278 -12.27 -13.57 1.91
C GLU A 278 -13.38 -12.73 2.56
N LEU A 279 -13.08 -11.47 2.84
CA LEU A 279 -14.00 -10.52 3.46
C LEU A 279 -14.39 -9.48 2.41
N THR A 280 -15.68 -9.22 2.27
CA THR A 280 -16.20 -8.29 1.27
C THR A 280 -17.22 -7.31 1.87
N GLY A 281 -17.30 -6.12 1.29
CA GLY A 281 -18.30 -5.12 1.67
C GLY A 281 -18.31 -4.83 3.18
N LYS A 282 -19.43 -5.07 3.84
CA LYS A 282 -19.60 -4.80 5.28
C LYS A 282 -18.80 -5.74 6.19
N GLU A 283 -18.28 -6.83 5.65
CA GLU A 283 -17.43 -7.77 6.42
C GLU A 283 -16.02 -7.24 6.59
N VAL A 284 -15.60 -6.25 5.78
CA VAL A 284 -14.26 -5.67 5.83
C VAL A 284 -14.18 -4.73 7.04
N THR A 285 -13.96 -5.32 8.21
CA THR A 285 -13.79 -4.62 9.49
C THR A 285 -12.52 -5.12 10.18
N GLU A 286 -11.93 -4.27 11.01
CA GLU A 286 -10.75 -4.64 11.79
C GLU A 286 -11.01 -5.93 12.60
N GLU A 287 -12.17 -6.02 13.27
CA GLU A 287 -12.54 -7.19 14.09
C GLU A 287 -12.56 -8.49 13.25
N ASN A 288 -13.16 -8.46 12.07
CA ASN A 288 -13.25 -9.65 11.21
C ASN A 288 -11.87 -10.03 10.64
N ILE A 289 -11.05 -9.06 10.31
CA ILE A 289 -9.68 -9.30 9.83
C ILE A 289 -8.86 -9.98 10.93
N VAL A 290 -8.88 -9.43 12.14
CA VAL A 290 -8.14 -9.99 13.28
C VAL A 290 -8.69 -11.38 13.66
N SER A 291 -10.02 -11.56 13.69
CA SER A 291 -10.60 -12.87 14.02
C SER A 291 -10.31 -13.92 12.95
N GLY A 292 -10.12 -13.52 11.70
CA GLY A 292 -9.68 -14.39 10.62
C GLY A 292 -8.31 -15.03 10.91
N PHE A 293 -7.37 -14.25 11.48
CA PHE A 293 -6.06 -14.78 11.90
C PHE A 293 -6.20 -15.80 13.04
N LEU A 294 -7.08 -15.51 14.01
CA LEU A 294 -7.24 -16.32 15.23
C LEU A 294 -7.90 -17.66 14.93
N ARG A 295 -8.98 -17.67 14.15
CA ARG A 295 -9.68 -18.90 13.75
C ARG A 295 -8.76 -19.87 13.01
N ALA A 296 -7.92 -19.36 12.14
CA ALA A 296 -6.93 -20.15 11.41
C ALA A 296 -5.86 -20.75 12.35
N ARG A 297 -5.61 -20.11 13.51
CA ARG A 297 -4.67 -20.57 14.54
C ARG A 297 -5.30 -21.68 15.41
N ASP A 298 -6.57 -21.54 15.77
CA ASP A 298 -7.28 -22.48 16.64
C ASP A 298 -7.59 -23.81 15.93
N ALA A 299 -7.87 -23.79 14.63
CA ALA A 299 -8.07 -25.00 13.82
C ALA A 299 -6.86 -25.94 13.86
N LYS A 300 -5.66 -25.42 14.14
CA LYS A 300 -4.45 -26.23 14.33
C LYS A 300 -4.44 -26.98 15.65
N GLN A 301 -4.79 -26.28 16.75
CA GLN A 301 -4.76 -26.92 18.08
C GLN A 301 -5.78 -28.05 18.20
N ALA A 302 -6.89 -27.98 17.47
CA ALA A 302 -7.89 -29.03 17.40
C ALA A 302 -7.44 -30.24 16.57
N GLY A 303 -6.68 -30.01 15.47
CA GLY A 303 -6.17 -31.07 14.58
C GLY A 303 -4.97 -31.84 15.15
N GLU A 304 -4.15 -31.21 16.01
CA GLU A 304 -2.99 -31.88 16.66
C GLU A 304 -3.37 -32.71 17.88
N LYS A 305 -4.60 -32.61 18.38
CA LYS A 305 -5.11 -33.37 19.54
C LYS A 305 -5.87 -34.65 19.17
N ALA A 306 -5.89 -35.09 17.90
CA ALA A 306 -6.47 -36.37 17.51
C ALA A 306 -5.47 -37.50 17.84
N PRO A 307 -5.74 -38.38 18.86
CA PRO A 307 -4.81 -39.47 19.21
C PRO A 307 -4.81 -40.52 18.12
N UNK A 308 -3.74 -40.89 17.95
CA UNK A 308 -3.64 -41.85 16.95
C UNK A 308 -3.98 -43.08 17.58
N UNK A 309 -4.75 -43.62 17.22
CA UNK A 309 -5.17 -44.85 17.75
C UNK A 309 -4.58 -45.93 17.12
#